data_dfd778f9695d0b5bba5dbe781ef40cdc
#
_entry.id   dfd778f9695d0b5bba5dbe781ef40cdc
#
_cell.length_a   1.000
_cell.length_b   1.000
_cell.length_c   1.000
_cell.angle_alpha   90.00
_cell.angle_beta   90.00
_cell.angle_gamma   90.00
#
_symmetry.space_group_name_H-M   'P 1'
#
loop_
_entity.id
_entity.type
_entity.pdbx_description
1 polymer ?
#
loop_
_entity_poly.entity_id
_entity_poly.type
_entity_poly.pdbx_seq_one_letter_code
_entity_poly.pdbx_strand_id
1 'polypeptide(L)'
;MPISDNPSLTKKTLLDQSTAVRTGMLAEVRDVCNKIKPNYDGVRKYSTSIKDWLLPIIDLREYHVYPISGITEGLNWWYDKETRTVDVAQGDYQWIIKTGSDVRYVSMPSAIDGNLHTINDDRPIVLDLAYVGSTPYIQISNRSVEKAFYSLSKPFGIRNIRTGWYFSKTADERLDRLIHNAKYFNYYACDVAEAVINQFKIGHVYNRLHTQQSSICDLFGLTPSDSVWLATSTDDEYTKFRRQGNIARICLAGLYDYAAKKI
;
A
#
# COMPACT_ATOMS: atom_id res chain seq x y z
N MET A 1 -28.72 -4.18 -14.25
CA MET A 1 -29.69 -3.14 -13.88
C MET A 1 -28.97 -1.83 -13.70
N PRO A 2 -29.42 -0.72 -14.29
CA PRO A 2 -28.84 0.59 -14.02
C PRO A 2 -28.94 0.94 -12.53
N ILE A 3 -27.99 1.72 -12.02
CA ILE A 3 -27.95 2.22 -10.64
C ILE A 3 -29.27 2.93 -10.24
N SER A 4 -30.01 3.43 -11.24
CA SER A 4 -31.30 4.12 -11.07
C SER A 4 -32.42 3.31 -10.41
N ASP A 5 -32.29 1.97 -10.34
CA ASP A 5 -33.38 1.10 -9.84
C ASP A 5 -33.32 0.89 -8.32
N ASN A 6 -32.33 1.44 -7.63
CA ASN A 6 -32.26 1.42 -6.17
C ASN A 6 -32.06 2.84 -5.64
N PRO A 7 -33.11 3.57 -5.26
CA PRO A 7 -33.05 4.97 -4.85
C PRO A 7 -32.20 5.22 -3.61
N SER A 8 -31.83 4.18 -2.84
CA SER A 8 -30.93 4.29 -1.69
C SER A 8 -29.44 4.22 -2.05
N LEU A 9 -29.11 3.84 -3.30
CA LEU A 9 -27.73 3.63 -3.78
C LEU A 9 -27.47 4.53 -4.99
N THR A 10 -27.37 5.82 -4.75
CA THR A 10 -26.94 6.77 -5.80
C THR A 10 -25.44 6.66 -6.04
N LYS A 11 -24.97 6.96 -7.24
CA LYS A 11 -23.54 7.11 -7.57
C LYS A 11 -22.82 7.95 -6.52
N LYS A 12 -23.44 9.03 -6.04
CA LYS A 12 -22.92 9.92 -5.00
C LYS A 12 -22.70 9.20 -3.68
N THR A 13 -23.69 8.43 -3.17
CA THR A 13 -23.58 7.71 -1.90
C THR A 13 -22.52 6.61 -1.92
N LEU A 14 -22.35 5.93 -3.06
CA LEU A 14 -21.30 4.92 -3.23
C LEU A 14 -19.89 5.52 -3.23
N LEU A 15 -19.74 6.73 -3.78
CA LEU A 15 -18.45 7.41 -3.89
C LEU A 15 -18.13 8.30 -2.69
N ASP A 16 -19.09 8.65 -1.84
CA ASP A 16 -18.86 9.55 -0.71
C ASP A 16 -17.80 9.07 0.30
N GLN A 17 -17.55 7.76 0.34
CA GLN A 17 -16.51 7.16 1.20
C GLN A 17 -15.13 7.05 0.52
N SER A 18 -14.99 7.54 -0.71
CA SER A 18 -13.80 7.32 -1.55
C SER A 18 -12.61 8.24 -1.26
N THR A 19 -12.73 9.16 -0.30
CA THR A 19 -11.64 10.08 0.08
C THR A 19 -10.47 9.37 0.79
N ALA A 20 -10.76 8.29 1.55
CA ALA A 20 -9.75 7.46 2.19
C ALA A 20 -9.83 6.03 1.66
N VAL A 21 -8.68 5.47 1.26
CA VAL A 21 -8.62 4.10 0.74
C VAL A 21 -8.84 3.11 1.90
N ARG A 22 -9.99 2.45 1.89
CA ARG A 22 -10.42 1.44 2.87
C ARG A 22 -10.62 0.11 2.16
N THR A 23 -9.51 -0.47 1.68
CA THR A 23 -9.53 -1.75 0.95
C THR A 23 -10.22 -2.84 1.75
N GLY A 24 -11.06 -3.60 1.08
CA GLY A 24 -11.71 -4.79 1.63
C GLY A 24 -10.74 -5.97 1.69
N MET A 25 -10.98 -6.90 2.61
CA MET A 25 -10.25 -8.16 2.70
C MET A 25 -10.99 -9.22 1.90
N LEU A 26 -10.31 -9.85 0.94
CA LEU A 26 -10.84 -11.01 0.21
C LEU A 26 -11.19 -12.14 1.19
N ALA A 27 -12.22 -12.93 0.88
CA ALA A 27 -12.68 -14.01 1.76
C ALA A 27 -11.58 -15.02 2.09
N GLU A 28 -10.83 -15.45 1.07
CA GLU A 28 -9.73 -16.38 1.22
C GLU A 28 -8.57 -15.83 2.08
N VAL A 29 -8.31 -14.52 2.02
CA VAL A 29 -7.33 -13.86 2.89
C VAL A 29 -7.84 -13.83 4.34
N ARG A 30 -9.12 -13.54 4.54
CA ARG A 30 -9.77 -13.55 5.86
C ARG A 30 -9.69 -14.93 6.51
N ASP A 31 -9.92 -15.99 5.73
CA ASP A 31 -9.86 -17.37 6.20
C ASP A 31 -8.45 -17.75 6.69
N VAL A 32 -7.40 -17.27 6.00
CA VAL A 32 -6.02 -17.43 6.47
C VAL A 32 -5.81 -16.70 7.79
N CYS A 33 -6.16 -15.41 7.86
CA CYS A 33 -6.01 -14.62 9.09
C CYS A 33 -6.70 -15.23 10.31
N ASN A 34 -7.92 -15.77 10.13
CA ASN A 34 -8.72 -16.35 11.22
C ASN A 34 -8.14 -17.66 11.80
N LYS A 35 -7.27 -18.34 11.06
CA LYS A 35 -6.64 -19.59 11.48
C LYS A 35 -5.36 -19.40 12.28
N ILE A 36 -4.82 -18.19 12.29
CA ILE A 36 -3.52 -17.91 12.91
C ILE A 36 -3.64 -17.87 14.43
N LYS A 37 -2.73 -18.62 15.08
CA LYS A 37 -2.48 -18.52 16.51
C LYS A 37 -1.10 -17.89 16.70
N PRO A 38 -0.94 -16.92 17.62
CA PRO A 38 0.35 -16.28 17.87
C PRO A 38 1.45 -17.29 18.20
N ASN A 39 2.60 -17.15 17.54
CA ASN A 39 3.82 -17.90 17.82
C ASN A 39 4.95 -16.91 18.12
N TYR A 40 5.58 -17.03 19.28
CA TYR A 40 6.57 -16.06 19.76
C TYR A 40 7.99 -16.26 19.19
N ASP A 41 8.20 -17.23 18.29
CA ASP A 41 9.52 -17.54 17.69
C ASP A 41 9.74 -16.91 16.29
N GLY A 42 8.81 -16.11 15.80
CA GLY A 42 8.62 -15.82 14.37
C GLY A 42 9.45 -14.71 13.73
N VAL A 43 10.25 -13.89 14.46
CA VAL A 43 10.87 -12.66 13.88
C VAL A 43 11.82 -12.94 12.73
N ARG A 44 12.64 -13.99 12.79
CA ARG A 44 13.59 -14.30 11.72
C ARG A 44 12.89 -14.68 10.41
N LYS A 45 11.83 -15.48 10.48
CA LYS A 45 11.05 -15.89 9.30
C LYS A 45 10.39 -14.69 8.65
N TYR A 46 9.68 -13.88 9.44
CA TYR A 46 9.00 -12.67 9.00
C TYR A 46 9.93 -11.72 8.22
N SER A 47 11.16 -11.56 8.66
CA SER A 47 12.15 -10.69 8.02
C SER A 47 12.73 -11.27 6.74
N THR A 48 12.88 -12.58 6.64
CA THR A 48 13.46 -13.26 5.47
C THR A 48 12.40 -13.45 4.39
N SER A 49 11.26 -13.98 4.75
CA SER A 49 10.17 -14.30 3.80
C SER A 49 9.68 -13.08 3.02
N ILE A 50 9.63 -11.92 3.64
CA ILE A 50 9.20 -10.70 2.95
C ILE A 50 10.19 -10.25 1.87
N LYS A 51 11.49 -10.41 2.08
CA LYS A 51 12.51 -10.04 1.09
C LYS A 51 12.39 -10.91 -0.17
N ASP A 52 12.20 -12.21 0.02
CA ASP A 52 12.01 -13.15 -1.08
C ASP A 52 10.67 -12.90 -1.79
N TRP A 53 9.63 -12.58 -1.03
CA TRP A 53 8.30 -12.28 -1.57
C TRP A 53 8.26 -10.99 -2.40
N LEU A 54 9.05 -9.96 -2.02
CA LEU A 54 9.18 -8.70 -2.76
C LEU A 54 10.18 -8.76 -3.91
N LEU A 55 11.04 -9.79 -3.98
CA LEU A 55 12.11 -9.89 -4.97
C LEU A 55 11.65 -9.70 -6.44
N PRO A 56 10.46 -10.17 -6.86
CA PRO A 56 9.97 -9.91 -8.22
C PRO A 56 9.73 -8.42 -8.54
N ILE A 57 9.59 -7.59 -7.51
CA ILE A 57 9.32 -6.14 -7.62
C ILE A 57 10.58 -5.32 -7.37
N ILE A 58 11.28 -5.62 -6.29
CA ILE A 58 12.49 -4.90 -5.87
C ILE A 58 13.39 -5.82 -5.05
N ASP A 59 14.69 -5.77 -5.30
CA ASP A 59 15.66 -6.53 -4.50
C ASP A 59 16.06 -5.76 -3.24
N LEU A 60 15.55 -6.22 -2.10
CA LEU A 60 15.83 -5.67 -0.76
C LEU A 60 16.64 -6.64 0.12
N ARG A 61 17.30 -7.66 -0.45
CA ARG A 61 17.99 -8.69 0.33
C ARG A 61 19.11 -8.14 1.21
N GLU A 62 19.82 -7.12 0.74
CA GLU A 62 20.91 -6.46 1.48
C GLU A 62 20.44 -5.41 2.50
N TYR A 63 19.13 -5.18 2.62
CA TYR A 63 18.59 -4.20 3.57
C TYR A 63 18.38 -4.83 4.95
N HIS A 64 18.63 -4.04 6.00
CA HIS A 64 18.09 -4.31 7.33
C HIS A 64 16.57 -4.19 7.27
N VAL A 65 15.86 -5.08 7.96
CA VAL A 65 14.39 -5.10 7.94
C VAL A 65 13.82 -5.13 9.34
N TYR A 66 12.82 -4.28 9.56
CA TYR A 66 12.17 -4.10 10.85
C TYR A 66 10.66 -4.24 10.70
N PRO A 67 9.99 -5.07 11.52
CA PRO A 67 8.55 -5.11 11.58
C PRO A 67 8.01 -3.79 12.14
N ILE A 68 6.94 -3.29 11.52
CA ILE A 68 6.25 -2.05 11.91
C ILE A 68 4.74 -2.25 11.88
N SER A 69 4.01 -1.45 12.65
CA SER A 69 2.54 -1.48 12.67
C SER A 69 1.92 -0.67 11.52
N GLY A 70 2.46 -0.88 10.31
CA GLY A 70 2.08 -0.17 9.09
C GLY A 70 3.00 1.00 8.76
N ILE A 71 2.93 1.45 7.51
CA ILE A 71 3.86 2.43 6.92
C ILE A 71 3.93 3.75 7.73
N THR A 72 2.80 4.24 8.26
CA THR A 72 2.78 5.48 9.05
C THR A 72 3.72 5.42 10.25
N GLU A 73 3.78 4.28 10.96
CA GLU A 73 4.74 4.10 12.06
C GLU A 73 6.19 4.11 11.55
N GLY A 74 6.47 3.37 10.49
CA GLY A 74 7.81 3.33 9.90
C GLY A 74 8.27 4.70 9.39
N LEU A 75 7.38 5.47 8.77
CA LEU A 75 7.67 6.84 8.36
C LEU A 75 7.97 7.74 9.57
N ASN A 76 7.26 7.61 10.69
CA ASN A 76 7.57 8.35 11.91
C ASN A 76 8.93 7.97 12.47
N TRP A 77 9.28 6.66 12.49
CA TRP A 77 10.60 6.20 12.92
C TRP A 77 11.74 6.78 12.07
N TRP A 78 11.57 6.80 10.75
CA TRP A 78 12.53 7.40 9.84
C TRP A 78 12.58 8.90 9.97
N TYR A 79 11.42 9.58 9.89
CA TYR A 79 11.31 11.03 9.79
C TYR A 79 11.80 11.74 11.06
N ASP A 80 11.61 11.15 12.22
CA ASP A 80 12.07 11.68 13.51
C ASP A 80 13.61 11.83 13.56
N LYS A 81 14.33 10.99 12.82
CA LYS A 81 15.79 11.02 12.73
C LYS A 81 16.33 11.73 11.49
N GLU A 82 15.49 11.97 10.49
CA GLU A 82 15.93 12.55 9.23
C GLU A 82 16.21 14.05 9.42
N THR A 83 17.46 14.44 9.19
CA THR A 83 17.91 15.82 9.29
C THR A 83 17.93 16.53 7.95
N ARG A 84 17.94 15.79 6.85
CA ARG A 84 17.91 16.30 5.49
C ARG A 84 16.51 16.79 5.12
N THR A 85 16.43 17.68 4.15
CA THR A 85 15.16 18.09 3.57
C THR A 85 14.60 17.01 2.65
N VAL A 86 13.26 16.94 2.54
CA VAL A 86 12.57 15.89 1.79
C VAL A 86 11.73 16.50 0.68
N ASP A 87 11.95 16.06 -0.55
CA ASP A 87 11.13 16.39 -1.72
C ASP A 87 9.96 15.41 -1.79
N VAL A 88 8.73 15.92 -1.63
CA VAL A 88 7.48 15.16 -1.72
C VAL A 88 6.60 15.79 -2.78
N ALA A 89 6.12 14.99 -3.73
CA ALA A 89 5.21 15.51 -4.75
C ALA A 89 3.92 16.03 -4.12
N GLN A 90 3.43 17.18 -4.62
CA GLN A 90 2.16 17.74 -4.18
C GLN A 90 1.03 16.71 -4.42
N GLY A 91 0.21 16.46 -3.41
CA GLY A 91 -0.89 15.49 -3.48
C GLY A 91 -0.49 14.06 -3.09
N ASP A 92 0.79 13.79 -2.88
CA ASP A 92 1.28 12.53 -2.33
C ASP A 92 1.02 12.44 -0.81
N TYR A 93 1.76 11.65 -0.07
CA TYR A 93 1.52 11.39 1.35
C TYR A 93 1.86 12.61 2.22
N GLN A 94 0.84 13.23 2.81
CA GLN A 94 0.91 14.56 3.44
C GLN A 94 1.54 14.58 4.85
N TRP A 95 1.99 13.47 5.39
CA TRP A 95 2.62 13.42 6.71
C TRP A 95 4.06 13.95 6.74
N ILE A 96 4.68 14.10 5.56
CA ILE A 96 6.03 14.61 5.41
C ILE A 96 5.95 16.09 5.14
N ILE A 97 6.43 16.91 6.09
CA ILE A 97 6.32 18.37 6.07
C ILE A 97 7.65 19.11 5.90
N LYS A 98 8.78 18.39 5.90
CA LYS A 98 10.10 18.98 5.64
C LYS A 98 10.29 19.10 4.13
N THR A 99 9.98 20.23 3.57
CA THR A 99 10.12 20.52 2.14
C THR A 99 11.54 20.87 1.77
N GLY A 100 12.07 20.30 0.70
CA GLY A 100 13.40 20.56 0.17
C GLY A 100 13.79 19.54 -0.88
N SER A 101 15.09 19.33 -1.10
CA SER A 101 15.57 18.56 -2.25
C SER A 101 16.64 17.50 -1.96
N ASP A 102 17.02 17.28 -0.71
CA ASP A 102 18.13 16.36 -0.38
C ASP A 102 17.75 14.89 -0.56
N VAL A 103 16.54 14.54 -0.19
CA VAL A 103 16.00 13.18 -0.27
C VAL A 103 14.67 13.23 -0.99
N ARG A 104 14.40 12.27 -1.88
CA ARG A 104 13.12 12.15 -2.56
C ARG A 104 12.26 11.08 -1.93
N TYR A 105 11.06 11.46 -1.49
CA TYR A 105 10.00 10.52 -1.14
C TYR A 105 9.16 10.18 -2.37
N VAL A 106 8.93 8.89 -2.62
CA VAL A 106 8.17 8.38 -3.77
C VAL A 106 7.21 7.29 -3.31
N SER A 107 5.92 7.48 -3.58
CA SER A 107 4.94 6.39 -3.53
C SER A 107 4.95 5.60 -4.83
N MET A 108 5.00 4.28 -4.76
CA MET A 108 4.95 3.38 -5.93
C MET A 108 3.99 2.22 -5.66
N PRO A 109 2.84 2.14 -6.33
CA PRO A 109 2.28 3.13 -7.24
C PRO A 109 2.01 4.47 -6.56
N SER A 110 1.90 5.50 -7.38
CA SER A 110 1.71 6.87 -6.93
C SER A 110 0.45 7.01 -6.08
N ALA A 111 0.56 7.68 -4.94
CA ALA A 111 -0.60 8.00 -4.10
C ALA A 111 -1.51 9.07 -4.71
N ILE A 112 -1.07 9.74 -5.78
CA ILE A 112 -1.83 10.81 -6.46
C ILE A 112 -2.90 10.22 -7.36
N ASP A 113 -2.53 9.21 -8.18
CA ASP A 113 -3.38 8.65 -9.23
C ASP A 113 -3.51 7.12 -9.19
N GLY A 114 -2.67 6.45 -8.40
CA GLY A 114 -2.65 5.00 -8.29
C GLY A 114 -1.89 4.28 -9.40
N ASN A 115 -1.15 5.03 -10.23
CA ASN A 115 -0.41 4.49 -11.36
C ASN A 115 1.06 4.23 -11.02
N LEU A 116 1.66 3.33 -11.78
CA LEU A 116 3.07 3.03 -11.75
C LEU A 116 3.83 4.07 -12.59
N HIS A 117 4.84 4.69 -12.00
CA HIS A 117 5.67 5.66 -12.69
C HIS A 117 7.13 5.25 -12.69
N THR A 118 7.86 5.59 -13.73
CA THR A 118 9.32 5.38 -13.75
C THR A 118 9.98 6.36 -12.78
N ILE A 119 10.84 5.83 -11.91
CA ILE A 119 11.65 6.64 -11.00
C ILE A 119 12.97 6.96 -11.70
N ASN A 120 13.11 8.18 -12.20
CA ASN A 120 14.33 8.71 -12.80
C ASN A 120 14.89 9.76 -11.87
N ASP A 121 15.58 9.34 -10.81
CA ASP A 121 16.18 10.24 -9.83
C ASP A 121 17.44 9.60 -9.26
N ASP A 122 18.55 10.35 -9.30
CA ASP A 122 19.83 9.92 -8.74
C ASP A 122 20.00 10.29 -7.26
N ARG A 123 19.09 11.09 -6.71
CA ARG A 123 19.07 11.43 -5.28
C ARG A 123 18.72 10.21 -4.43
N PRO A 124 19.07 10.24 -3.14
CA PRO A 124 18.58 9.26 -2.19
C PRO A 124 17.04 9.17 -2.18
N ILE A 125 16.52 7.96 -2.29
CA ILE A 125 15.08 7.71 -2.37
C ILE A 125 14.58 7.02 -1.11
N VAL A 126 13.46 7.53 -0.61
CA VAL A 126 12.59 6.87 0.37
C VAL A 126 11.34 6.39 -0.35
N LEU A 127 11.18 5.08 -0.44
CA LEU A 127 10.19 4.43 -1.28
C LEU A 127 9.02 3.89 -0.44
N ASP A 128 7.81 4.36 -0.74
CA ASP A 128 6.57 3.84 -0.15
C ASP A 128 5.89 2.86 -1.14
N LEU A 129 5.84 1.60 -0.76
CA LEU A 129 5.26 0.51 -1.54
C LEU A 129 3.84 0.13 -1.05
N ALA A 130 3.07 1.09 -0.51
CA ALA A 130 1.79 0.84 0.15
C ALA A 130 0.77 0.05 -0.68
N TYR A 131 0.79 0.19 -1.99
CA TYR A 131 -0.17 -0.45 -2.89
C TYR A 131 0.42 -1.60 -3.72
N VAL A 132 1.71 -1.86 -3.61
CA VAL A 132 2.35 -3.01 -4.29
C VAL A 132 1.68 -4.31 -3.85
N GLY A 133 1.36 -5.17 -4.82
CA GLY A 133 0.53 -6.36 -4.62
C GLY A 133 -0.92 -6.20 -5.06
N SER A 134 -1.38 -4.94 -5.26
CA SER A 134 -2.65 -4.61 -5.92
C SER A 134 -2.46 -4.03 -7.33
N THR A 135 -1.27 -4.18 -7.90
CA THR A 135 -0.85 -3.67 -9.22
C THR A 135 -0.34 -4.80 -10.10
N PRO A 136 -0.23 -4.60 -11.42
CA PRO A 136 0.58 -5.48 -12.24
C PRO A 136 2.03 -5.52 -11.75
N TYR A 137 2.80 -6.50 -12.23
CA TYR A 137 4.21 -6.59 -11.91
C TYR A 137 4.99 -5.42 -12.52
N ILE A 138 5.82 -4.79 -11.69
CA ILE A 138 6.81 -3.79 -12.10
C ILE A 138 8.14 -4.14 -11.43
N GLN A 139 9.22 -3.94 -12.13
CA GLN A 139 10.56 -4.09 -11.57
C GLN A 139 11.12 -2.69 -11.24
N ILE A 140 11.43 -2.48 -9.95
CA ILE A 140 11.95 -1.21 -9.43
C ILE A 140 13.44 -1.38 -9.16
N SER A 141 14.26 -0.45 -9.69
CA SER A 141 15.67 -0.39 -9.35
C SER A 141 15.86 0.05 -7.90
N ASN A 142 16.68 -0.67 -7.14
CA ASN A 142 17.02 -0.32 -5.76
C ASN A 142 18.26 0.59 -5.65
N ARG A 143 18.87 1.01 -6.77
CA ARG A 143 20.16 1.73 -6.81
C ARG A 143 20.19 2.94 -5.89
N SER A 144 19.22 3.84 -6.02
CA SER A 144 19.10 5.08 -5.23
C SER A 144 18.22 4.93 -3.99
N VAL A 145 17.58 3.76 -3.78
CA VAL A 145 16.67 3.54 -2.65
C VAL A 145 17.49 3.35 -1.38
N GLU A 146 17.37 4.27 -0.43
CA GLU A 146 17.98 4.16 0.90
C GLU A 146 17.07 3.49 1.91
N LYS A 147 15.78 3.81 1.82
CA LYS A 147 14.73 3.31 2.70
C LYS A 147 13.53 2.85 1.86
N ALA A 148 12.89 1.77 2.29
CA ALA A 148 11.63 1.36 1.70
C ALA A 148 10.63 0.96 2.80
N PHE A 149 9.35 1.17 2.52
CA PHE A 149 8.25 0.81 3.40
C PHE A 149 7.25 -0.04 2.64
N TYR A 150 6.82 -1.14 3.25
CA TYR A 150 5.79 -2.00 2.69
C TYR A 150 4.76 -2.38 3.76
N SER A 151 3.51 -2.62 3.35
CA SER A 151 2.45 -3.09 4.24
C SER A 151 1.42 -3.90 3.47
N LEU A 152 0.93 -4.98 4.06
CA LEU A 152 -0.18 -5.75 3.53
C LEU A 152 -1.55 -5.07 3.75
N SER A 153 -1.59 -3.97 4.48
CA SER A 153 -2.82 -3.29 4.87
C SER A 153 -3.66 -2.81 3.69
N LYS A 154 -3.02 -2.32 2.61
CA LYS A 154 -3.71 -1.84 1.41
C LYS A 154 -3.95 -2.95 0.40
N PRO A 155 -2.92 -3.69 -0.07
CA PRO A 155 -3.13 -4.70 -1.10
C PRO A 155 -4.07 -5.81 -0.62
N PHE A 156 -3.91 -6.32 0.60
CA PHE A 156 -4.68 -7.45 1.13
C PHE A 156 -5.85 -7.06 2.05
N GLY A 157 -6.06 -5.78 2.32
CA GLY A 157 -7.17 -5.30 3.16
C GLY A 157 -7.05 -5.61 4.65
N ILE A 158 -5.88 -6.07 5.14
CA ILE A 158 -5.67 -6.46 6.55
C ILE A 158 -5.31 -5.27 7.46
N ARG A 159 -5.88 -4.12 7.18
CA ARG A 159 -5.55 -2.83 7.82
C ARG A 159 -5.64 -2.82 9.35
N ASN A 160 -6.57 -3.60 9.91
CA ASN A 160 -6.83 -3.63 11.36
C ASN A 160 -5.77 -4.43 12.13
N ILE A 161 -5.03 -5.32 11.45
CA ILE A 161 -3.98 -6.15 12.04
C ILE A 161 -2.68 -5.35 12.16
N ARG A 162 -2.50 -4.32 11.33
CA ARG A 162 -1.35 -3.40 11.37
C ARG A 162 -0.02 -4.10 11.12
N THR A 163 0.09 -4.77 9.96
CA THR A 163 1.32 -5.38 9.47
C THR A 163 2.11 -4.42 8.59
N GLY A 164 3.43 -4.48 8.63
CA GLY A 164 4.30 -3.75 7.73
C GLY A 164 5.78 -3.98 8.00
N TRP A 165 6.61 -3.48 7.09
CA TRP A 165 8.07 -3.58 7.14
C TRP A 165 8.71 -2.26 6.76
N TYR A 166 9.73 -1.92 7.50
CA TYR A 166 10.68 -0.86 7.21
C TYR A 166 12.00 -1.48 6.79
N PHE A 167 12.47 -1.17 5.60
CA PHE A 167 13.74 -1.59 5.04
C PHE A 167 14.72 -0.42 5.02
N SER A 168 15.98 -0.66 5.40
CA SER A 168 17.01 0.36 5.45
C SER A 168 18.36 -0.18 4.99
N LYS A 169 19.09 0.54 4.13
CA LYS A 169 20.48 0.21 3.77
C LYS A 169 21.42 0.27 4.97
N THR A 170 21.10 1.09 5.96
CA THR A 170 21.90 1.24 7.18
C THR A 170 21.14 0.69 8.38
N ALA A 171 21.83 0.05 9.31
CA ALA A 171 21.21 -0.40 10.55
C ALA A 171 20.63 0.79 11.35
N ASP A 172 19.50 0.56 11.99
CA ASP A 172 18.91 1.48 12.95
C ASP A 172 19.11 0.92 14.36
N GLU A 173 20.12 1.41 15.07
CA GLU A 173 20.48 0.91 16.41
C GLU A 173 19.33 0.96 17.43
N ARG A 174 18.42 1.93 17.30
CA ARG A 174 17.25 2.04 18.17
C ARG A 174 16.26 0.92 17.90
N LEU A 175 15.99 0.64 16.61
CA LEU A 175 15.12 -0.46 16.21
C LEU A 175 15.77 -1.81 16.48
N ASP A 176 17.08 -1.96 16.28
CA ASP A 176 17.81 -3.17 16.64
C ASP A 176 17.67 -3.49 18.13
N ARG A 177 17.86 -2.50 19.01
CA ARG A 177 17.66 -2.66 20.44
C ARG A 177 16.22 -3.01 20.81
N LEU A 178 15.25 -2.34 20.19
CA LEU A 178 13.83 -2.55 20.48
C LEU A 178 13.35 -3.92 19.99
N ILE A 179 13.67 -4.28 18.76
CA ILE A 179 13.12 -5.46 18.08
C ILE A 179 13.95 -6.71 18.36
N HIS A 180 15.27 -6.64 18.19
CA HIS A 180 16.13 -7.82 18.31
C HIS A 180 16.53 -8.12 19.73
N ASN A 181 16.80 -7.10 20.57
CA ASN A 181 17.21 -7.31 21.95
C ASN A 181 16.01 -7.40 22.90
N ALA A 182 15.10 -6.42 22.85
CA ALA A 182 13.93 -6.39 23.74
C ALA A 182 12.75 -7.24 23.21
N LYS A 183 12.81 -7.68 21.96
CA LYS A 183 11.75 -8.45 21.28
C LYS A 183 10.37 -7.75 21.35
N TYR A 184 10.38 -6.42 21.28
CA TYR A 184 9.19 -5.59 21.39
C TYR A 184 8.60 -5.29 20.01
N PHE A 185 7.66 -6.11 19.56
CA PHE A 185 6.92 -5.95 18.31
C PHE A 185 5.61 -6.73 18.37
N ASN A 186 4.73 -6.52 17.39
CA ASN A 186 3.44 -7.19 17.33
C ASN A 186 3.58 -8.60 16.73
N TYR A 187 3.75 -9.61 17.56
CA TYR A 187 3.90 -11.02 17.18
C TYR A 187 2.72 -11.50 16.32
N TYR A 188 1.50 -11.22 16.75
CA TYR A 188 0.31 -11.64 15.99
C TYR A 188 0.29 -11.06 14.58
N ALA A 189 0.63 -9.78 14.41
CA ALA A 189 0.74 -9.16 13.11
C ALA A 189 1.82 -9.81 12.23
N CYS A 190 2.95 -10.21 12.84
CA CYS A 190 4.02 -10.93 12.15
C CYS A 190 3.55 -12.30 11.67
N ASP A 191 2.87 -13.07 12.53
CA ASP A 191 2.37 -14.40 12.18
C ASP A 191 1.30 -14.34 11.08
N VAL A 192 0.39 -13.37 11.14
CA VAL A 192 -0.60 -13.15 10.08
C VAL A 192 0.10 -12.78 8.78
N ALA A 193 1.08 -11.89 8.83
CA ALA A 193 1.81 -11.47 7.65
C ALA A 193 2.55 -12.63 7.00
N GLU A 194 3.25 -13.45 7.79
CA GLU A 194 3.94 -14.66 7.34
C GLU A 194 2.97 -15.63 6.66
N ALA A 195 1.81 -15.89 7.26
CA ALA A 195 0.80 -16.77 6.70
C ALA A 195 0.27 -16.25 5.36
N VAL A 196 0.03 -14.95 5.25
CA VAL A 196 -0.48 -14.33 4.01
C VAL A 196 0.56 -14.41 2.89
N ILE A 197 1.83 -14.06 3.15
CA ILE A 197 2.88 -14.08 2.11
C ILE A 197 3.26 -15.52 1.70
N ASN A 198 3.14 -16.49 2.59
CA ASN A 198 3.34 -17.90 2.26
C ASN A 198 2.19 -18.49 1.44
N GLN A 199 0.96 -18.02 1.66
CA GLN A 199 -0.23 -18.52 0.97
C GLN A 199 -0.45 -17.85 -0.39
N PHE A 200 -0.15 -16.55 -0.51
CA PHE A 200 -0.48 -15.76 -1.68
C PHE A 200 0.76 -15.15 -2.34
N LYS A 201 0.83 -15.22 -3.65
CA LYS A 201 1.85 -14.51 -4.45
C LYS A 201 1.55 -13.00 -4.44
N ILE A 202 2.57 -12.18 -4.66
CA ILE A 202 2.46 -10.72 -4.64
C ILE A 202 1.38 -10.16 -5.58
N GLY A 203 1.15 -10.75 -6.74
CA GLY A 203 0.11 -10.34 -7.70
C GLY A 203 -1.28 -10.91 -7.44
N HIS A 204 -1.52 -11.64 -6.33
CA HIS A 204 -2.79 -12.33 -6.07
C HIS A 204 -4.00 -11.40 -6.16
N VAL A 205 -3.97 -10.28 -5.45
CA VAL A 205 -5.09 -9.33 -5.39
C VAL A 205 -5.34 -8.66 -6.74
N TYR A 206 -4.28 -8.26 -7.45
CA TYR A 206 -4.40 -7.72 -8.79
C TYR A 206 -5.08 -8.72 -9.73
N ASN A 207 -4.56 -9.94 -9.82
CA ASN A 207 -5.11 -10.98 -10.69
C ASN A 207 -6.57 -11.31 -10.37
N ARG A 208 -6.97 -11.17 -9.11
CA ARG A 208 -8.33 -11.46 -8.65
C ARG A 208 -9.34 -10.37 -9.00
N LEU A 209 -8.91 -9.10 -9.06
CA LEU A 209 -9.81 -7.95 -9.10
C LEU A 209 -9.73 -7.10 -10.37
N HIS A 210 -8.68 -7.20 -11.20
CA HIS A 210 -8.47 -6.28 -12.32
C HIS A 210 -9.60 -6.27 -13.36
N THR A 211 -10.21 -7.43 -13.65
CA THR A 211 -11.36 -7.49 -14.55
C THR A 211 -12.59 -6.79 -13.97
N GLN A 212 -12.83 -6.97 -12.68
CA GLN A 212 -13.93 -6.29 -11.99
C GLN A 212 -13.67 -4.78 -11.89
N GLN A 213 -12.42 -4.36 -11.70
CA GLN A 213 -12.04 -2.94 -11.73
C GLN A 213 -12.49 -2.29 -13.04
N SER A 214 -12.17 -2.89 -14.18
CA SER A 214 -12.56 -2.37 -15.48
C SER A 214 -14.09 -2.21 -15.60
N SER A 215 -14.84 -3.25 -15.24
CA SER A 215 -16.30 -3.20 -15.27
C SER A 215 -16.89 -2.12 -14.36
N ILE A 216 -16.30 -1.90 -13.19
CA ILE A 216 -16.72 -0.82 -12.27
C ILE A 216 -16.38 0.54 -12.89
N CYS A 217 -15.19 0.69 -13.45
CA CYS A 217 -14.78 1.95 -14.09
C CYS A 217 -15.69 2.32 -15.25
N ASP A 218 -16.04 1.35 -16.11
CA ASP A 218 -16.99 1.56 -17.22
C ASP A 218 -18.35 2.03 -16.70
N LEU A 219 -18.86 1.40 -15.63
CA LEU A 219 -20.15 1.75 -15.04
C LEU A 219 -20.20 3.19 -14.48
N PHE A 220 -19.08 3.68 -13.96
CA PHE A 220 -19.00 4.99 -13.32
C PHE A 220 -18.32 6.06 -14.18
N GLY A 221 -17.92 5.76 -15.41
CA GLY A 221 -17.19 6.69 -16.28
C GLY A 221 -15.83 7.08 -15.72
N LEU A 222 -15.10 6.11 -15.15
CA LEU A 222 -13.79 6.31 -14.55
C LEU A 222 -12.70 5.67 -15.41
N THR A 223 -11.48 6.15 -15.27
CA THR A 223 -10.30 5.51 -15.85
C THR A 223 -9.64 4.62 -14.79
N PRO A 224 -9.45 3.30 -15.03
CA PRO A 224 -8.78 2.42 -14.08
C PRO A 224 -7.34 2.86 -13.88
N SER A 225 -6.87 2.86 -12.62
CA SER A 225 -5.46 3.00 -12.29
C SER A 225 -4.77 1.63 -12.30
N ASP A 226 -3.41 1.61 -12.27
CA ASP A 226 -2.67 0.36 -12.14
C ASP A 226 -2.98 -0.37 -10.82
N SER A 227 -3.26 0.34 -9.74
CA SER A 227 -3.79 -0.28 -8.53
C SER A 227 -5.27 -0.59 -8.67
N VAL A 228 -5.66 -1.87 -8.52
CA VAL A 228 -7.06 -2.30 -8.60
C VAL A 228 -7.97 -1.62 -7.56
N TRP A 229 -7.42 -1.03 -6.53
CA TRP A 229 -8.17 -0.29 -5.51
C TRP A 229 -8.51 1.14 -5.91
N LEU A 230 -7.97 1.62 -7.03
CA LEU A 230 -8.04 3.03 -7.42
C LEU A 230 -8.51 3.18 -8.88
N ALA A 231 -9.11 4.33 -9.13
CA ALA A 231 -9.40 4.85 -10.46
C ALA A 231 -9.21 6.36 -10.47
N THR A 232 -9.15 6.95 -11.64
CA THR A 232 -9.03 8.39 -11.84
C THR A 232 -10.18 8.94 -12.68
N SER A 233 -10.41 10.25 -12.55
CA SER A 233 -11.29 11.02 -13.45
C SER A 233 -10.81 12.46 -13.51
N THR A 234 -11.05 13.10 -14.63
CA THR A 234 -10.89 14.55 -14.81
C THR A 234 -12.23 15.29 -14.82
N ASP A 235 -13.35 14.55 -14.71
CA ASP A 235 -14.69 15.11 -14.71
C ASP A 235 -14.92 15.96 -13.46
N ASP A 236 -15.60 17.09 -13.63
CA ASP A 236 -15.91 18.04 -12.54
C ASP A 236 -16.83 17.45 -11.47
N GLU A 237 -17.60 16.41 -11.80
CA GLU A 237 -18.39 15.64 -10.84
C GLU A 237 -17.52 15.07 -9.70
N TYR A 238 -16.24 14.79 -9.97
CA TYR A 238 -15.29 14.21 -9.02
C TYR A 238 -14.34 15.23 -8.37
N THR A 239 -14.60 16.53 -8.50
CA THR A 239 -13.71 17.61 -7.99
C THR A 239 -13.29 17.41 -6.52
N LYS A 240 -14.19 16.94 -5.66
CA LYS A 240 -13.88 16.69 -4.23
C LYS A 240 -12.80 15.62 -3.98
N PHE A 241 -12.49 14.81 -4.99
CA PHE A 241 -11.47 13.74 -4.91
C PHE A 241 -10.13 14.14 -5.54
N ARG A 242 -10.00 15.39 -6.03
CA ARG A 242 -8.77 15.88 -6.65
C ARG A 242 -7.61 15.85 -5.66
N ARG A 243 -6.48 15.35 -6.15
CA ARG A 243 -5.23 15.25 -5.39
C ARG A 243 -4.19 16.25 -5.90
N GLN A 244 -4.06 16.34 -7.22
CA GLN A 244 -3.15 17.26 -7.87
C GLN A 244 -3.78 17.71 -9.20
N GLY A 245 -3.77 19.01 -9.46
CA GLY A 245 -4.35 19.58 -10.68
C GLY A 245 -5.83 19.21 -10.82
N ASN A 246 -6.22 18.70 -11.98
CA ASN A 246 -7.58 18.26 -12.31
C ASN A 246 -7.81 16.75 -12.11
N ILE A 247 -6.81 16.00 -11.63
CA ILE A 247 -6.92 14.55 -11.45
C ILE A 247 -7.60 14.23 -10.13
N ALA A 248 -8.79 13.65 -10.20
CA ALA A 248 -9.49 13.04 -9.06
C ALA A 248 -9.06 11.59 -8.90
N ARG A 249 -8.68 11.18 -7.68
CA ARG A 249 -8.39 9.78 -7.34
C ARG A 249 -9.53 9.20 -6.52
N ILE A 250 -10.16 8.16 -7.03
CA ILE A 250 -11.35 7.53 -6.47
C ILE A 250 -10.96 6.15 -5.91
N CYS A 251 -11.36 5.86 -4.68
CA CYS A 251 -11.21 4.52 -4.10
C CYS A 251 -12.39 3.63 -4.51
N LEU A 252 -12.08 2.49 -5.13
CA LEU A 252 -13.08 1.53 -5.63
C LEU A 252 -13.48 0.47 -4.59
N ALA A 253 -12.86 0.43 -3.42
CA ALA A 253 -13.02 -0.65 -2.45
C ALA A 253 -14.50 -0.93 -2.08
N GLY A 254 -15.29 0.11 -1.85
CA GLY A 254 -16.73 -0.04 -1.58
C GLY A 254 -17.57 -0.48 -2.78
N LEU A 255 -17.05 -0.32 -3.98
CA LEU A 255 -17.76 -0.66 -5.23
C LEU A 255 -17.63 -2.14 -5.58
N TYR A 256 -16.58 -2.83 -5.15
CA TYR A 256 -16.43 -4.28 -5.32
C TYR A 256 -17.53 -5.06 -4.61
N ASP A 257 -17.86 -4.66 -3.38
CA ASP A 257 -18.97 -5.29 -2.64
C ASP A 257 -20.33 -5.04 -3.29
N TYR A 258 -20.48 -3.88 -3.92
CA TYR A 258 -21.67 -3.54 -4.69
C TYR A 258 -21.79 -4.36 -5.98
N ALA A 259 -20.71 -4.47 -6.75
CA ALA A 259 -20.69 -5.26 -7.98
C ALA A 259 -20.93 -6.75 -7.72
N ALA A 260 -20.32 -7.32 -6.66
CA ALA A 260 -20.49 -8.72 -6.28
C ALA A 260 -21.93 -9.11 -5.90
N LYS A 261 -22.77 -8.15 -5.52
CA LYS A 261 -24.20 -8.39 -5.19
C LYS A 261 -25.10 -8.29 -6.41
N LYS A 262 -24.59 -7.88 -7.56
CA LYS A 262 -25.38 -7.65 -8.80
C LYS A 262 -25.00 -8.58 -9.96
N ILE A 263 -23.94 -9.38 -9.81
CA ILE A 263 -23.55 -10.47 -10.69
C ILE A 263 -24.03 -11.79 -10.10
#